data_8255eeb1f54da0bd85be0c2efff1e301
#
_entry.id   8255eeb1f54da0bd85be0c2efff1e301
#
_cell.length_a   1.000
_cell.length_b   1.000
_cell.length_c   1.000
_cell.angle_alpha   90.00
_cell.angle_beta   90.00
_cell.angle_gamma   90.00
#
_symmetry.space_group_name_H-M   'P 1'
#
loop_
_entity.id
_entity.type
_entity.pdbx_description
1 polymer ?
#
loop_
_entity_poly.entity_id
_entity_poly.type
_entity_poly.pdbx_seq_one_letter_code
_entity_poly.pdbx_strand_id
1 'polypeptide(L)'
;MEASQIYGFRAFGPFQPDRGLRFDPSKLLLDPYARAIVIPKSYSREAARREGDNMATAMKSVVTDPRAYDWEGDVPLKRAWSRTIIYEMHVRGFTAHPSSGLPESKRGTYAGLVDKIPYLRQLGITAVELLPVFQFDPRTRLRAGQTTGVIPRLHFLHRTRHTARARKGWAR
;
A
#
# COMPACT_ATOMS: atom_id res chain seq x y z
N MET A 1 20.82 6.00 8.85
CA MET A 1 20.13 4.68 8.74
C MET A 1 20.29 4.20 7.31
N GLU A 2 20.65 2.96 7.15
CA GLU A 2 20.84 2.36 5.82
C GLU A 2 19.53 1.77 5.29
N ALA A 3 19.40 1.68 3.96
CA ALA A 3 18.24 1.03 3.34
C ALA A 3 18.10 -0.42 3.82
N SER A 4 16.86 -0.90 3.96
CA SER A 4 16.47 -2.21 4.51
C SER A 4 16.63 -2.36 6.02
N GLN A 5 17.12 -1.36 6.74
CA GLN A 5 17.18 -1.39 8.21
C GLN A 5 15.77 -1.41 8.79
N ILE A 6 15.53 -2.29 9.77
CA ILE A 6 14.25 -2.43 10.47
C ILE A 6 14.29 -1.60 11.75
N TYR A 7 13.22 -0.82 12.00
CA TYR A 7 13.13 0.05 13.17
C TYR A 7 11.70 0.17 13.69
N GLY A 8 11.55 0.76 14.85
CA GLY A 8 10.30 1.18 15.46
C GLY A 8 10.57 2.18 16.56
N PHE A 9 9.53 2.81 17.08
CA PHE A 9 9.63 3.83 18.11
C PHE A 9 9.06 3.34 19.43
N ARG A 10 9.53 3.92 20.53
CA ARG A 10 8.90 3.84 21.84
C ARG A 10 8.61 5.26 22.31
N ALA A 11 7.42 5.50 22.81
CA ALA A 11 6.99 6.80 23.28
C ALA A 11 6.89 6.81 24.81
N PHE A 12 7.47 7.82 25.41
CA PHE A 12 7.47 8.04 26.85
C PHE A 12 6.55 9.21 27.17
N GLY A 13 5.75 9.10 28.21
CA GLY A 13 4.82 10.14 28.63
C GLY A 13 3.83 9.65 29.70
N PRO A 14 2.86 10.48 30.06
CA PRO A 14 1.87 10.11 31.09
C PRO A 14 0.90 9.05 30.58
N PHE A 15 0.55 8.10 31.44
CA PHE A 15 -0.52 7.14 31.22
C PHE A 15 -1.76 7.55 32.02
N GLN A 16 -2.67 8.26 31.35
CA GLN A 16 -3.93 8.77 31.93
C GLN A 16 -5.06 8.52 30.92
N PRO A 17 -5.57 7.28 30.80
CA PRO A 17 -6.52 6.89 29.77
C PRO A 17 -7.83 7.67 29.76
N ASP A 18 -8.30 8.10 30.93
CA ASP A 18 -9.46 8.99 31.14
C ASP A 18 -9.30 10.36 30.46
N ARG A 19 -8.07 10.83 30.33
CA ARG A 19 -7.69 12.07 29.63
C ARG A 19 -7.21 11.83 28.19
N GLY A 20 -7.30 10.59 27.69
CA GLY A 20 -6.83 10.21 26.35
C GLY A 20 -5.32 9.99 26.23
N LEU A 21 -4.55 10.15 27.31
CA LEU A 21 -3.10 9.97 27.33
C LEU A 21 -2.76 8.50 27.58
N ARG A 22 -2.12 7.83 26.62
CA ARG A 22 -1.86 6.38 26.66
C ARG A 22 -0.42 6.07 26.28
N PHE A 23 0.54 6.79 26.84
CA PHE A 23 1.95 6.51 26.60
C PHE A 23 2.36 5.25 27.36
N ASP A 24 2.84 4.27 26.64
CA ASP A 24 3.35 3.00 27.19
C ASP A 24 4.70 2.68 26.53
N PRO A 25 5.83 2.89 27.22
CA PRO A 25 7.15 2.66 26.66
C PRO A 25 7.45 1.17 26.42
N SER A 26 6.65 0.25 26.94
CA SER A 26 6.78 -1.17 26.63
C SER A 26 6.29 -1.51 25.21
N LYS A 27 5.56 -0.60 24.56
CA LYS A 27 5.00 -0.82 23.22
C LYS A 27 5.91 -0.31 22.13
N LEU A 28 6.22 -1.19 21.18
CA LEU A 28 6.85 -0.79 19.93
C LEU A 28 5.80 -0.24 18.98
N LEU A 29 6.05 0.96 18.48
CA LEU A 29 5.17 1.71 17.59
C LEU A 29 5.76 1.77 16.18
N LEU A 30 4.89 1.67 15.18
CA LEU A 30 5.25 1.96 13.80
C LEU A 30 5.50 3.45 13.60
N ASP A 31 6.40 3.76 12.69
CA ASP A 31 6.52 5.10 12.13
C ASP A 31 5.30 5.38 11.23
N PRO A 32 4.49 6.40 11.51
CA PRO A 32 3.35 6.76 10.66
C PRO A 32 3.77 7.20 9.25
N TYR A 33 5.02 7.58 9.06
CA TYR A 33 5.59 7.96 7.76
C TYR A 33 6.36 6.83 7.07
N ALA A 34 6.39 5.63 7.66
CA ALA A 34 7.06 4.50 7.05
C ALA A 34 6.46 4.13 5.69
N ARG A 35 7.31 3.94 4.70
CA ARG A 35 6.93 3.53 3.34
C ARG A 35 6.83 2.01 3.19
N ALA A 36 7.44 1.27 4.10
CA ALA A 36 7.37 -0.18 4.14
C ALA A 36 7.34 -0.69 5.58
N ILE A 37 6.68 -1.83 5.78
CA ILE A 37 6.61 -2.51 7.06
C ILE A 37 6.98 -3.98 6.90
N VAL A 38 7.55 -4.57 7.95
CA VAL A 38 7.74 -6.01 8.09
C VAL A 38 6.79 -6.54 9.15
N ILE A 39 6.10 -7.64 8.83
CA ILE A 39 5.17 -8.32 9.71
C ILE A 39 5.83 -9.63 10.15
N PRO A 40 6.23 -9.79 11.42
CA PRO A 40 6.82 -11.04 11.89
C PRO A 40 5.80 -12.19 11.86
N LYS A 41 6.28 -13.42 11.70
CA LYS A 41 5.41 -14.61 11.75
C LYS A 41 4.65 -14.70 13.06
N SER A 42 5.26 -14.26 14.17
CA SER A 42 4.71 -14.19 15.50
C SER A 42 3.81 -12.99 15.76
N TYR A 43 3.45 -12.20 14.72
CA TYR A 43 2.64 -10.99 14.91
C TYR A 43 1.38 -11.26 15.74
N SER A 44 1.19 -10.46 16.78
CA SER A 44 0.03 -10.50 17.66
C SER A 44 -0.54 -9.11 17.91
N ARG A 45 -1.73 -8.86 17.38
CA ARG A 45 -2.48 -7.63 17.64
C ARG A 45 -2.89 -7.52 19.11
N GLU A 46 -3.14 -8.67 19.74
CA GLU A 46 -3.51 -8.74 21.15
C GLU A 46 -2.35 -8.30 22.06
N ALA A 47 -1.12 -8.68 21.73
CA ALA A 47 0.06 -8.22 22.47
C ALA A 47 0.25 -6.71 22.46
N ALA A 48 -0.28 -6.01 21.46
CA ALA A 48 -0.27 -4.55 21.41
C ALA A 48 -1.26 -3.91 22.41
N ARG A 49 -2.25 -4.68 22.90
CA ARG A 49 -3.30 -4.20 23.81
C ARG A 49 -3.08 -4.59 25.26
N ARG A 50 -2.42 -5.75 25.49
CA ARG A 50 -2.12 -6.26 26.83
C ARG A 50 -0.88 -5.57 27.39
N GLU A 51 -0.71 -5.62 28.69
CA GLU A 51 0.50 -5.15 29.36
C GLU A 51 1.75 -5.90 28.89
N GLY A 52 2.92 -5.28 29.04
CA GLY A 52 4.22 -5.85 28.73
C GLY A 52 4.75 -5.54 27.33
N ASP A 53 5.97 -5.95 27.08
CA ASP A 53 6.71 -5.69 25.84
C ASP A 53 6.16 -6.50 24.67
N ASN A 54 5.91 -5.83 23.54
CA ASN A 54 5.43 -6.46 22.32
C ASN A 54 6.49 -6.50 21.19
N MET A 55 7.75 -6.20 21.47
CA MET A 55 8.80 -6.05 20.44
C MET A 55 8.94 -7.28 19.53
N ALA A 56 8.82 -8.49 20.10
CA ALA A 56 8.92 -9.74 19.33
C ALA A 56 7.74 -9.99 18.39
N THR A 57 6.59 -9.39 18.68
CA THR A 57 5.33 -9.65 17.98
C THR A 57 4.78 -8.44 17.24
N ALA A 58 5.37 -7.27 17.39
CA ALA A 58 4.93 -6.05 16.72
C ALA A 58 5.42 -5.99 15.26
N MET A 59 4.60 -5.37 14.42
CA MET A 59 5.08 -4.89 13.12
C MET A 59 6.19 -3.88 13.31
N LYS A 60 7.09 -3.78 12.34
CA LYS A 60 8.22 -2.85 12.36
C LYS A 60 8.30 -2.10 11.04
N SER A 61 8.76 -0.87 11.11
CA SER A 61 9.03 -0.04 9.95
C SER A 61 10.34 -0.46 9.27
N VAL A 62 10.43 -0.22 7.96
CA VAL A 62 11.64 -0.50 7.17
C VAL A 62 12.12 0.79 6.51
N VAL A 63 13.41 1.07 6.63
CA VAL A 63 14.03 2.18 5.91
C VAL A 63 14.08 1.86 4.43
N THR A 64 13.50 2.73 3.60
CA THR A 64 13.52 2.60 2.15
C THR A 64 14.23 3.78 1.52
N ASP A 65 15.03 3.55 0.48
CA ASP A 65 15.56 4.64 -0.35
C ASP A 65 14.67 4.79 -1.60
N PRO A 66 13.88 5.85 -1.69
CA PRO A 66 13.02 6.10 -2.85
C PRO A 66 13.82 6.42 -4.12
N ARG A 67 15.09 6.80 -4.00
CA ARG A 67 15.98 7.11 -5.13
C ARG A 67 16.56 5.85 -5.76
N ALA A 68 16.51 4.71 -5.06
CA ALA A 68 16.99 3.43 -5.58
C ALA A 68 16.08 2.84 -6.68
N TYR A 69 14.90 3.42 -6.91
CA TYR A 69 14.00 3.00 -7.98
C TYR A 69 14.44 3.61 -9.30
N ASP A 70 14.76 2.76 -10.27
CA ASP A 70 15.06 3.21 -11.63
C ASP A 70 13.74 3.52 -12.37
N TRP A 71 13.52 4.78 -12.65
CA TRP A 71 12.36 5.28 -13.40
C TRP A 71 12.49 5.09 -14.90
N GLU A 72 13.62 4.52 -15.40
CA GLU A 72 13.86 4.26 -16.83
C GLU A 72 13.62 5.51 -17.71
N GLY A 73 13.89 6.71 -17.20
CA GLY A 73 13.66 7.97 -17.89
C GLY A 73 12.21 8.46 -17.89
N ASP A 74 11.28 7.80 -17.16
CA ASP A 74 9.90 8.28 -17.02
C ASP A 74 9.86 9.63 -16.28
N VAL A 75 9.17 10.61 -16.86
CA VAL A 75 9.03 11.96 -16.31
C VAL A 75 7.56 12.37 -16.28
N PRO A 76 7.17 13.26 -15.35
CA PRO A 76 5.80 13.78 -15.29
C PRO A 76 5.37 14.44 -16.60
N LEU A 77 4.22 14.04 -17.14
CA LEU A 77 3.68 14.50 -18.42
C LEU A 77 3.26 15.98 -18.40
N LYS A 78 3.08 16.60 -17.23
CA LYS A 78 2.69 18.02 -17.04
C LYS A 78 1.52 18.47 -17.94
N ARG A 79 0.50 17.62 -18.08
CA ARG A 79 -0.70 17.95 -18.87
C ARG A 79 -1.44 19.14 -18.27
N ALA A 80 -1.98 20.00 -19.14
CA ALA A 80 -2.85 21.09 -18.70
C ALA A 80 -4.13 20.56 -18.03
N TRP A 81 -4.54 21.18 -16.95
CA TRP A 81 -5.75 20.80 -16.21
C TRP A 81 -7.01 20.81 -17.09
N SER A 82 -7.12 21.78 -17.99
CA SER A 82 -8.24 21.91 -18.94
C SER A 82 -8.39 20.71 -19.90
N ARG A 83 -7.37 19.86 -20.02
CA ARG A 83 -7.39 18.64 -20.85
C ARG A 83 -7.21 17.38 -20.03
N THR A 84 -7.45 17.46 -18.72
CA THR A 84 -7.29 16.33 -17.81
C THR A 84 -8.66 15.72 -17.50
N ILE A 85 -8.81 14.43 -17.77
CA ILE A 85 -9.99 13.64 -17.43
C ILE A 85 -9.51 12.59 -16.41
N ILE A 86 -9.98 12.74 -15.17
CA ILE A 86 -9.57 11.88 -14.05
C ILE A 86 -10.58 10.74 -13.91
N TYR A 87 -10.09 9.52 -13.78
CA TYR A 87 -10.87 8.34 -13.44
C TYR A 87 -10.44 7.82 -12.07
N GLU A 88 -11.30 8.03 -11.07
CA GLU A 88 -11.08 7.49 -9.73
C GLU A 88 -11.45 6.01 -9.69
N MET A 89 -10.59 5.16 -9.13
CA MET A 89 -10.84 3.74 -9.05
C MET A 89 -10.18 3.05 -7.88
N HIS A 90 -10.80 1.95 -7.46
CA HIS A 90 -10.18 0.99 -6.53
C HIS A 90 -9.47 -0.10 -7.34
N VAL A 91 -8.16 -0.34 -7.10
CA VAL A 91 -7.34 -1.30 -7.87
C VAL A 91 -8.01 -2.68 -8.00
N ARG A 92 -8.51 -3.25 -6.90
CA ARG A 92 -9.19 -4.53 -6.93
C ARG A 92 -10.56 -4.44 -7.60
N GLY A 93 -11.37 -3.46 -7.21
CA GLY A 93 -12.75 -3.32 -7.71
C GLY A 93 -12.81 -3.20 -9.23
N PHE A 94 -11.86 -2.51 -9.82
CA PHE A 94 -11.84 -2.24 -11.25
C PHE A 94 -11.74 -3.50 -12.14
N THR A 95 -11.05 -4.54 -11.67
CA THR A 95 -10.80 -5.74 -12.48
C THR A 95 -11.19 -7.07 -11.81
N ALA A 96 -11.77 -7.04 -10.60
CA ALA A 96 -12.08 -8.26 -9.84
C ALA A 96 -13.14 -9.15 -10.52
N HIS A 97 -14.15 -8.54 -11.15
CA HIS A 97 -15.24 -9.27 -11.76
C HIS A 97 -14.80 -9.96 -13.06
N PRO A 98 -15.31 -11.17 -13.38
CA PRO A 98 -15.02 -11.89 -14.62
C PRO A 98 -15.25 -11.10 -15.90
N SER A 99 -16.24 -10.19 -15.91
CA SER A 99 -16.52 -9.30 -17.06
C SER A 99 -15.37 -8.37 -17.43
N SER A 100 -14.36 -8.27 -16.59
CA SER A 100 -13.11 -7.56 -16.95
C SER A 100 -12.39 -8.20 -18.13
N GLY A 101 -12.70 -9.47 -18.48
CA GLY A 101 -12.03 -10.22 -19.54
C GLY A 101 -10.59 -10.62 -19.23
N LEU A 102 -10.14 -10.43 -17.98
CA LEU A 102 -8.77 -10.77 -17.56
C LEU A 102 -8.69 -12.19 -17.00
N PRO A 103 -7.52 -12.85 -17.12
CA PRO A 103 -7.25 -14.11 -16.42
C PRO A 103 -7.43 -13.95 -14.92
N GLU A 104 -7.90 -14.99 -14.24
CA GLU A 104 -8.18 -14.96 -12.80
C GLU A 104 -6.95 -14.53 -11.97
N SER A 105 -5.75 -14.97 -12.37
CA SER A 105 -4.49 -14.62 -11.71
C SER A 105 -4.16 -13.12 -11.73
N LYS A 106 -4.76 -12.35 -12.65
CA LYS A 106 -4.54 -10.91 -12.78
C LYS A 106 -5.72 -10.07 -12.26
N ARG A 107 -6.91 -10.67 -12.06
CA ARG A 107 -8.08 -9.94 -11.58
C ARG A 107 -7.83 -9.32 -10.21
N GLY A 108 -8.24 -8.07 -10.03
CA GLY A 108 -8.09 -7.35 -8.79
C GLY A 108 -6.65 -7.05 -8.38
N THR A 109 -5.71 -7.06 -9.31
CA THR A 109 -4.29 -6.78 -9.07
C THR A 109 -3.82 -5.57 -9.87
N TYR A 110 -2.65 -5.03 -9.52
CA TYR A 110 -1.98 -3.98 -10.32
C TYR A 110 -1.65 -4.46 -11.74
N ALA A 111 -1.27 -5.74 -11.90
CA ALA A 111 -1.02 -6.30 -13.22
C ALA A 111 -2.30 -6.29 -14.09
N GLY A 112 -3.46 -6.57 -13.48
CA GLY A 112 -4.73 -6.44 -14.17
C GLY A 112 -5.08 -5.01 -14.53
N LEU A 113 -4.75 -4.04 -13.67
CA LEU A 113 -4.92 -2.63 -13.98
C LEU A 113 -4.04 -2.21 -15.16
N VAL A 114 -2.78 -2.65 -15.20
CA VAL A 114 -1.85 -2.38 -16.31
C VAL A 114 -2.42 -2.93 -17.63
N ASP A 115 -2.95 -4.15 -17.63
CA ASP A 115 -3.55 -4.75 -18.85
C ASP A 115 -4.80 -3.97 -19.33
N LYS A 116 -5.43 -3.16 -18.47
CA LYS A 116 -6.59 -2.31 -18.80
C LYS A 116 -6.23 -0.88 -19.24
N ILE A 117 -4.96 -0.53 -19.30
CA ILE A 117 -4.52 0.78 -19.80
C ILE A 117 -5.03 1.08 -21.21
N PRO A 118 -4.98 0.14 -22.18
CA PRO A 118 -5.55 0.41 -23.51
C PRO A 118 -7.02 0.78 -23.48
N TYR A 119 -7.82 0.11 -22.63
CA TYR A 119 -9.23 0.44 -22.43
C TYR A 119 -9.41 1.87 -21.88
N LEU A 120 -8.65 2.24 -20.83
CA LEU A 120 -8.72 3.58 -20.26
C LEU A 120 -8.34 4.68 -21.27
N ARG A 121 -7.34 4.40 -22.11
CA ARG A 121 -6.95 5.31 -23.21
C ARG A 121 -8.07 5.45 -24.25
N GLN A 122 -8.68 4.35 -24.66
CA GLN A 122 -9.81 4.37 -25.59
C GLN A 122 -11.00 5.14 -25.03
N LEU A 123 -11.22 5.08 -23.72
CA LEU A 123 -12.24 5.87 -23.01
C LEU A 123 -11.87 7.36 -22.90
N GLY A 124 -10.66 7.76 -23.29
CA GLY A 124 -10.20 9.14 -23.23
C GLY A 124 -9.64 9.60 -21.89
N ILE A 125 -9.43 8.65 -20.96
CA ILE A 125 -8.89 8.95 -19.62
C ILE A 125 -7.43 9.38 -19.74
N THR A 126 -7.08 10.48 -19.07
CA THR A 126 -5.72 11.04 -19.09
C THR A 126 -5.00 10.93 -17.74
N ALA A 127 -5.75 10.73 -16.67
CA ALA A 127 -5.22 10.52 -15.33
C ALA A 127 -6.06 9.48 -14.58
N VAL A 128 -5.41 8.69 -13.74
CA VAL A 128 -6.08 7.73 -12.86
C VAL A 128 -5.79 8.13 -11.42
N GLU A 129 -6.85 8.29 -10.63
CA GLU A 129 -6.77 8.48 -9.19
C GLU A 129 -7.08 7.15 -8.51
N LEU A 130 -6.10 6.61 -7.79
CA LEU A 130 -6.28 5.35 -7.08
C LEU A 130 -6.76 5.61 -5.66
N LEU A 131 -7.84 4.93 -5.24
CA LEU A 131 -8.18 4.82 -3.83
C LEU A 131 -6.96 4.31 -3.05
N PRO A 132 -6.84 4.59 -1.73
CA PRO A 132 -5.63 4.36 -0.96
C PRO A 132 -5.01 3.00 -1.18
N VAL A 133 -3.71 2.99 -1.50
CA VAL A 133 -2.92 1.80 -1.86
C VAL A 133 -1.81 1.50 -0.84
N PHE A 134 -1.99 1.96 0.40
CA PHE A 134 -1.02 1.74 1.47
C PHE A 134 -0.95 0.27 1.87
N GLN A 135 0.21 -0.13 2.40
CA GLN A 135 0.37 -1.43 3.01
C GLN A 135 -0.51 -1.53 4.27
N PHE A 136 -1.21 -2.63 4.43
CA PHE A 136 -2.16 -2.85 5.53
C PHE A 136 -1.93 -4.21 6.20
N ASP A 137 -2.47 -4.38 7.40
CA ASP A 137 -2.47 -5.67 8.10
C ASP A 137 -3.47 -6.64 7.46
N PRO A 138 -3.02 -7.68 6.76
CA PRO A 138 -3.89 -8.64 6.09
C PRO A 138 -4.71 -9.51 7.08
N ARG A 139 -4.35 -9.51 8.36
CA ARG A 139 -5.04 -10.25 9.42
C ARG A 139 -6.16 -9.44 10.07
N THR A 140 -6.33 -8.19 9.69
CA THR A 140 -7.50 -7.39 10.08
C THR A 140 -8.72 -7.93 9.34
N ARG A 141 -9.23 -9.08 9.77
CA ARG A 141 -10.55 -9.55 9.33
C ARG A 141 -11.59 -8.66 9.99
N LEU A 142 -12.35 -7.99 9.19
CA LEU A 142 -13.58 -7.38 9.65
C LEU A 142 -14.54 -8.47 10.10
N ARG A 143 -15.35 -8.15 11.10
CA ARG A 143 -16.44 -9.02 11.52
C ARG A 143 -17.31 -9.36 10.31
N ALA A 144 -17.79 -10.61 10.26
CA ALA A 144 -18.70 -11.08 9.21
C ALA A 144 -19.82 -10.05 8.98
N GLY A 145 -19.97 -9.58 7.73
CA GLY A 145 -20.97 -8.56 7.36
C GLY A 145 -20.42 -7.17 7.07
N GLN A 146 -19.16 -6.87 7.35
CA GLN A 146 -18.53 -5.63 6.90
C GLN A 146 -17.76 -5.89 5.60
N THR A 147 -18.32 -5.48 4.48
CA THR A 147 -17.59 -5.37 3.21
C THR A 147 -16.61 -4.21 3.30
N THR A 148 -15.38 -4.50 3.73
CA THR A 148 -14.32 -3.55 3.42
C THR A 148 -14.03 -3.65 1.95
N GLY A 149 -13.86 -2.53 1.34
CA GLY A 149 -13.10 -2.47 0.10
C GLY A 149 -11.80 -3.22 0.32
N VAL A 150 -11.67 -4.41 -0.29
CA VAL A 150 -10.50 -5.27 -0.08
C VAL A 150 -9.33 -4.56 -0.71
N ILE A 151 -8.50 -3.97 0.14
CA ILE A 151 -7.25 -3.35 -0.28
C ILE A 151 -6.37 -4.46 -0.86
N PRO A 152 -5.83 -4.31 -2.07
CA PRO A 152 -5.02 -5.34 -2.70
C PRO A 152 -3.88 -5.76 -1.78
N ARG A 153 -3.56 -7.06 -1.73
CA ARG A 153 -2.28 -7.49 -1.16
C ARG A 153 -1.17 -6.78 -1.92
N LEU A 154 -0.53 -5.85 -1.26
CA LEU A 154 0.64 -5.18 -1.78
C LEU A 154 1.83 -6.17 -1.79
N HIS A 155 1.92 -6.95 -2.84
CA HIS A 155 3.20 -7.51 -3.27
C HIS A 155 4.02 -6.43 -4.01
N PHE A 156 4.12 -5.24 -3.40
CA PHE A 156 4.66 -4.08 -4.09
C PHE A 156 6.19 -4.08 -4.17
N LEU A 157 6.89 -4.81 -3.32
CA LEU A 157 8.34 -4.70 -3.24
C LEU A 157 9.13 -5.77 -4.00
N HIS A 158 8.50 -6.80 -4.57
CA HIS A 158 9.28 -7.88 -5.20
C HIS A 158 9.03 -8.12 -6.69
N ARG A 159 8.15 -7.36 -7.36
CA ARG A 159 7.84 -7.58 -8.78
C ARG A 159 7.77 -6.33 -9.65
N THR A 160 8.36 -5.24 -9.25
CA THR A 160 8.39 -4.00 -10.06
C THR A 160 9.22 -4.13 -11.34
N ARG A 161 10.11 -5.10 -11.45
CA ARG A 161 10.88 -5.34 -12.69
C ARG A 161 10.04 -5.73 -13.91
N HIS A 162 8.82 -6.26 -13.72
CA HIS A 162 7.96 -6.67 -14.83
C HIS A 162 6.92 -5.63 -15.26
N THR A 163 6.61 -4.65 -14.43
CA THR A 163 5.66 -3.59 -14.78
C THR A 163 6.29 -2.47 -15.58
N ALA A 164 7.59 -2.25 -15.44
CA ALA A 164 8.33 -1.25 -16.21
C ALA A 164 8.38 -1.58 -17.73
N ARG A 165 8.42 -2.86 -18.10
CA ARG A 165 8.39 -3.26 -19.52
C ARG A 165 7.09 -2.92 -20.25
N ALA A 166 5.97 -2.78 -19.56
CA ALA A 166 4.71 -2.34 -20.15
C ALA A 166 4.70 -0.85 -20.51
N ARG A 167 5.65 -0.06 -20.01
CA ARG A 167 5.71 1.39 -20.21
C ARG A 167 6.28 1.83 -21.57
N LYS A 168 7.06 1.01 -22.26
CA LYS A 168 7.60 1.36 -23.59
C LYS A 168 6.55 1.67 -24.67
N GLY A 169 5.27 1.42 -24.41
CA GLY A 169 4.15 1.78 -25.29
C GLY A 169 3.48 3.13 -25.01
N TRP A 170 3.93 3.90 -24.00
CA TRP A 170 3.24 5.11 -23.57
C TRP A 170 3.78 6.42 -24.17
N ALA A 171 4.94 6.37 -24.80
CA ALA A 171 5.66 7.56 -25.27
C ALA A 171 5.31 7.98 -26.71
N ARG A 172 4.19 7.55 -27.30
CA ARG A 172 3.73 8.06 -28.61
C ARG A 172 2.26 8.42 -28.57
#